data_c611663f78542f0e5b45279405f68860
#
_entry.id   c611663f78542f0e5b45279405f68860
#
_cell.length_a   1.000
_cell.length_b   1.000
_cell.length_c   1.000
_cell.angle_alpha   90.00
_cell.angle_beta   90.00
_cell.angle_gamma   90.00
#
_symmetry.space_group_name_H-M   'P 1'
#
loop_
_entity.id
_entity.type
_entity.pdbx_description
1 polymer ?
#
loop_
_entity_poly.entity_id
_entity_poly.type
_entity_poly.pdbx_seq_one_letter_code
_entity_poly.pdbx_strand_id
1 'polypeptide(L)'
;MPEGPEVETIRRGLELGLVGQTISGVEVAWEKSFPVPADIRTQWVVGARVTHVARRAKVLIWGLDNGYALLFHLKMTGQIVLVKADGERYAGGHPNDSMRSELPDRSTRVAFRLASGDQLFFNDQRKFGW
;
A
#
# COMPACT_ATOMS: atom_id res chain seq x y z
N MET A 1 16.39 6.46 -0.05
CA MET A 1 15.69 5.38 -0.78
C MET A 1 15.76 4.12 0.07
N PRO A 2 14.61 3.43 0.31
CA PRO A 2 14.65 2.17 1.04
C PRO A 2 15.52 1.14 0.33
N GLU A 3 16.43 0.53 1.09
CA GLU A 3 17.29 -0.54 0.58
C GLU A 3 16.54 -1.88 0.64
N GLY A 4 17.13 -2.91 0.00
CA GLY A 4 16.55 -4.24 -0.02
C GLY A 4 16.17 -4.81 1.35
N PRO A 5 17.04 -4.74 2.37
CA PRO A 5 16.71 -5.22 3.72
C PRO A 5 15.55 -4.46 4.36
N GLU A 6 15.42 -3.15 4.12
CA GLU A 6 14.30 -2.35 4.62
C GLU A 6 12.99 -2.77 3.95
N VAL A 7 13.03 -3.00 2.64
CA VAL A 7 11.84 -3.45 1.89
C VAL A 7 11.43 -4.84 2.36
N GLU A 8 12.37 -5.72 2.67
CA GLU A 8 12.07 -7.04 3.22
C GLU A 8 11.37 -6.95 4.59
N THR A 9 11.81 -6.02 5.44
CA THR A 9 11.16 -5.79 6.73
C THR A 9 9.71 -5.32 6.55
N ILE A 10 9.48 -4.41 5.60
CA ILE A 10 8.13 -3.94 5.26
C ILE A 10 7.27 -5.11 4.77
N ARG A 11 7.83 -5.94 3.88
CA ARG A 11 7.13 -7.11 3.35
C ARG A 11 6.65 -8.03 4.47
N ARG A 12 7.53 -8.33 5.42
CA ARG A 12 7.20 -9.23 6.54
C ARG A 12 6.08 -8.67 7.40
N GLY A 13 6.12 -7.37 7.69
CA GLY A 13 5.07 -6.73 8.47
C GLY A 13 3.73 -6.72 7.75
N LEU A 14 3.74 -6.43 6.45
CA LEU A 14 2.52 -6.45 5.64
C LEU A 14 1.97 -7.87 5.48
N GLU A 15 2.83 -8.87 5.36
CA GLU A 15 2.39 -10.26 5.28
C GLU A 15 1.55 -10.63 6.51
N LEU A 16 1.99 -10.23 7.71
CA LEU A 16 1.25 -10.52 8.94
C LEU A 16 -0.08 -9.79 9.02
N GLY A 17 -0.17 -8.55 8.51
CA GLY A 17 -1.35 -7.72 8.67
C GLY A 17 -2.29 -7.69 7.47
N LEU A 18 -1.81 -8.06 6.28
CA LEU A 18 -2.55 -7.83 5.03
C LEU A 18 -3.05 -9.12 4.38
N VAL A 19 -2.31 -10.22 4.49
CA VAL A 19 -2.68 -11.47 3.83
C VAL A 19 -4.01 -11.98 4.40
N GLY A 20 -4.92 -12.36 3.50
CA GLY A 20 -6.26 -12.81 3.86
C GLY A 20 -7.29 -11.68 3.87
N GLN A 21 -6.87 -10.43 3.76
CA GLN A 21 -7.78 -9.29 3.76
C GLN A 21 -8.35 -9.04 2.36
N THR A 22 -9.62 -8.62 2.29
CA THR A 22 -10.29 -8.26 1.05
C THR A 22 -10.26 -6.74 0.89
N ILE A 23 -9.90 -6.29 -0.31
CA ILE A 23 -9.90 -4.85 -0.64
C ILE A 23 -11.32 -4.41 -0.93
N SER A 24 -11.86 -3.50 -0.13
CA SER A 24 -13.23 -3.01 -0.29
C SER A 24 -13.31 -1.68 -1.04
N GLY A 25 -12.20 -0.97 -1.19
CA GLY A 25 -12.18 0.28 -1.94
C GLY A 25 -10.77 0.77 -2.20
N VAL A 26 -10.62 1.56 -3.27
CA VAL A 26 -9.35 2.18 -3.65
C VAL A 26 -9.63 3.63 -4.03
N GLU A 27 -8.88 4.55 -3.45
CA GLU A 27 -8.94 5.97 -3.81
C GLU A 27 -7.55 6.40 -4.29
N VAL A 28 -7.49 7.00 -5.47
CA VAL A 28 -6.23 7.45 -6.07
C VAL A 28 -6.23 8.98 -6.12
N ALA A 29 -5.36 9.59 -5.31
CA ALA A 29 -5.23 11.04 -5.25
C ALA A 29 -4.21 11.56 -6.28
N TRP A 30 -3.33 10.69 -6.79
CA TRP A 30 -2.32 11.04 -7.79
C TRP A 30 -2.23 9.91 -8.82
N GLU A 31 -2.82 10.13 -10.00
CA GLU A 31 -2.99 9.08 -11.02
C GLU A 31 -1.66 8.46 -11.46
N LYS A 32 -0.57 9.22 -11.48
CA LYS A 32 0.73 8.68 -11.87
C LYS A 32 1.29 7.68 -10.88
N SER A 33 0.80 7.67 -9.62
CA SER A 33 1.18 6.68 -8.63
C SER A 33 0.48 5.34 -8.86
N PHE A 34 -0.65 5.36 -9.55
CA PHE A 34 -1.40 4.15 -9.88
C PHE A 34 -2.07 4.36 -11.26
N PRO A 35 -1.29 4.28 -12.35
CA PRO A 35 -1.78 4.66 -13.69
C PRO A 35 -2.64 3.56 -14.32
N VAL A 36 -3.70 3.16 -13.65
CA VAL A 36 -4.65 2.17 -14.10
C VAL A 36 -6.01 2.85 -14.22
N PRO A 37 -6.75 2.69 -15.32
CA PRO A 37 -8.08 3.30 -15.47
C PRO A 37 -9.01 2.93 -14.31
N ALA A 38 -9.88 3.86 -13.94
CA ALA A 38 -10.75 3.70 -12.77
C ALA A 38 -11.67 2.47 -12.87
N ASP A 39 -12.17 2.17 -14.06
CA ASP A 39 -13.02 1.00 -14.28
C ASP A 39 -12.24 -0.32 -14.07
N ILE A 40 -10.97 -0.35 -14.49
CA ILE A 40 -10.10 -1.51 -14.28
C ILE A 40 -9.81 -1.69 -12.79
N ARG A 41 -9.54 -0.60 -12.06
CA ARG A 41 -9.34 -0.67 -10.61
C ARG A 41 -10.57 -1.25 -9.91
N THR A 42 -11.74 -0.77 -10.28
CA THR A 42 -13.00 -1.25 -9.69
C THR A 42 -13.23 -2.72 -10.02
N GLN A 43 -12.96 -3.12 -11.25
CA GLN A 43 -13.24 -4.49 -11.71
C GLN A 43 -12.26 -5.52 -11.13
N TRP A 44 -10.96 -5.19 -11.04
CA TRP A 44 -9.90 -6.17 -10.76
C TRP A 44 -9.27 -6.04 -9.38
N VAL A 45 -9.41 -4.89 -8.71
CA VAL A 45 -8.80 -4.65 -7.40
C VAL A 45 -9.84 -4.68 -6.29
N VAL A 46 -10.94 -3.96 -6.46
CA VAL A 46 -12.01 -3.93 -5.45
C VAL A 46 -12.70 -5.29 -5.42
N GLY A 47 -12.80 -5.86 -4.23
CA GLY A 47 -13.35 -7.20 -4.03
C GLY A 47 -12.30 -8.32 -4.05
N ALA A 48 -11.08 -8.03 -4.46
CA ALA A 48 -10.00 -9.02 -4.46
C ALA A 48 -9.43 -9.20 -3.06
N ARG A 49 -9.02 -10.44 -2.76
CA ARG A 49 -8.37 -10.77 -1.49
C ARG A 49 -6.86 -10.88 -1.71
N VAL A 50 -6.10 -10.32 -0.78
CA VAL A 50 -4.63 -10.45 -0.80
C VAL A 50 -4.25 -11.85 -0.36
N THR A 51 -3.60 -12.60 -1.22
CA THR A 51 -3.21 -13.99 -0.95
C THR A 51 -1.79 -14.12 -0.43
N HIS A 52 -0.92 -13.21 -0.84
CA HIS A 52 0.47 -13.19 -0.38
C HIS A 52 1.08 -11.81 -0.59
N VAL A 53 2.14 -11.52 0.16
CA VAL A 53 2.96 -10.32 0.00
C VAL A 53 4.38 -10.80 -0.23
N ALA A 54 4.93 -10.47 -1.39
CA ALA A 54 6.26 -10.87 -1.80
C ALA A 54 7.12 -9.65 -2.06
N ARG A 55 8.40 -9.87 -2.26
CA ARG A 55 9.36 -8.84 -2.64
C ARG A 55 10.23 -9.36 -3.77
N ARG A 56 10.46 -8.51 -4.75
CA ARG A 56 11.48 -8.75 -5.76
C ARG A 56 12.35 -7.51 -5.84
N ALA A 57 13.61 -7.62 -5.38
CA ALA A 57 14.51 -6.48 -5.21
C ALA A 57 13.85 -5.42 -4.31
N LYS A 58 13.59 -4.21 -4.80
CA LYS A 58 12.99 -3.10 -4.05
C LYS A 58 11.51 -2.92 -4.34
N VAL A 59 10.89 -3.88 -5.00
CA VAL A 59 9.47 -3.84 -5.35
C VAL A 59 8.69 -4.77 -4.44
N LEU A 60 7.64 -4.25 -3.80
CA LEU A 60 6.68 -5.04 -3.04
C LEU A 60 5.59 -5.53 -3.99
N ILE A 61 5.18 -6.77 -3.82
CA ILE A 61 4.19 -7.42 -4.68
C ILE A 61 3.08 -7.99 -3.82
N TRP A 62 1.85 -7.51 -4.01
CA TRP A 62 0.67 -8.11 -3.38
C TRP A 62 -0.01 -9.00 -4.39
N GLY A 63 0.02 -10.31 -4.16
CA GLY A 63 -0.75 -11.24 -4.98
C GLY A 63 -2.22 -11.19 -4.60
N LEU A 64 -3.09 -11.18 -5.61
CA LEU A 64 -4.54 -11.16 -5.44
C LEU A 64 -5.12 -12.49 -5.86
N ASP A 65 -6.30 -12.83 -5.31
CA ASP A 65 -6.94 -14.11 -5.57
C ASP A 65 -7.51 -14.28 -6.99
N ASN A 66 -7.49 -13.21 -7.78
CA ASN A 66 -7.94 -13.23 -9.17
C ASN A 66 -6.80 -13.40 -10.18
N GLY A 67 -5.58 -13.70 -9.72
CA GLY A 67 -4.41 -13.88 -10.57
C GLY A 67 -3.65 -12.60 -10.90
N TYR A 68 -4.16 -11.44 -10.52
CA TYR A 68 -3.44 -10.17 -10.68
C TYR A 68 -2.55 -9.90 -9.46
N ALA A 69 -1.66 -8.94 -9.60
CA ALA A 69 -0.79 -8.48 -8.53
C ALA A 69 -0.67 -6.97 -8.54
N LEU A 70 -0.54 -6.38 -7.36
CA LEU A 70 -0.25 -4.96 -7.19
C LEU A 70 1.23 -4.79 -6.86
N LEU A 71 1.89 -3.89 -7.57
CA LEU A 71 3.32 -3.64 -7.41
C LEU A 71 3.55 -2.26 -6.79
N PHE A 72 4.45 -2.18 -5.81
CA PHE A 72 4.77 -0.94 -5.11
C PHE A 72 6.28 -0.72 -5.12
N HIS A 73 6.72 0.43 -5.61
CA HIS A 73 8.10 0.87 -5.53
C HIS A 73 8.15 2.18 -4.76
N LEU A 74 8.77 2.16 -3.59
CA LEU A 74 8.77 3.33 -2.70
C LEU A 74 9.70 4.43 -3.18
N LYS A 75 10.73 4.09 -3.92
CA LYS A 75 11.74 5.03 -4.41
C LYS A 75 12.34 5.82 -3.23
N MET A 76 12.49 7.14 -3.35
CA MET A 76 13.19 7.92 -2.34
C MET A 76 12.32 8.34 -1.16
N THR A 77 11.08 8.71 -1.41
CA THR A 77 10.22 9.34 -0.42
C THR A 77 8.91 8.62 -0.17
N GLY A 78 8.70 7.47 -0.82
CA GLY A 78 7.49 6.69 -0.63
C GLY A 78 7.46 5.98 0.72
N GLN A 79 6.25 5.82 1.25
CA GLN A 79 6.02 5.05 2.47
C GLN A 79 4.70 4.32 2.39
N ILE A 80 4.60 3.22 3.13
CA ILE A 80 3.37 2.47 3.29
C ILE A 80 2.99 2.49 4.76
N VAL A 81 1.74 2.84 5.05
CA VAL A 81 1.20 2.87 6.41
C VAL A 81 -0.07 2.04 6.45
N LEU A 82 -0.05 0.97 7.24
CA LEU A 82 -1.24 0.15 7.53
C LEU A 82 -1.83 0.64 8.84
N VAL A 83 -3.07 1.13 8.80
CA VAL A 83 -3.80 1.60 9.97
C VAL A 83 -4.88 0.57 10.29
N LYS A 84 -4.74 -0.10 11.43
CA LYS A 84 -5.71 -1.10 11.87
C LYS A 84 -6.99 -0.42 12.35
N ALA A 85 -8.10 -1.15 12.29
CA ALA A 85 -9.40 -0.64 12.75
C ALA A 85 -9.37 -0.18 14.21
N ASP A 86 -8.49 -0.77 15.05
CA ASP A 86 -8.32 -0.40 16.46
C ASP A 86 -7.38 0.78 16.67
N GLY A 87 -6.82 1.35 15.60
CA GLY A 87 -5.90 2.48 15.65
C GLY A 87 -4.42 2.11 15.64
N GLU A 88 -4.07 0.84 15.76
CA GLU A 88 -2.67 0.42 15.64
C GLU A 88 -2.15 0.67 14.24
N ARG A 89 -0.85 0.98 14.14
CA ARG A 89 -0.21 1.27 12.86
C ARG A 89 1.03 0.43 12.65
N TYR A 90 1.21 0.04 11.40
CA TYR A 90 2.48 -0.48 10.89
C TYR A 90 2.91 0.41 9.73
N ALA A 91 4.12 0.95 9.80
CA ALA A 91 4.61 1.88 8.78
C ALA A 91 6.01 1.52 8.34
N GLY A 92 6.30 1.71 7.06
CA GLY A 92 7.63 1.50 6.49
C GLY A 92 7.89 2.42 5.31
N GLY A 93 9.16 2.66 5.03
CA GLY A 93 9.62 3.54 3.97
C GLY A 93 10.23 4.82 4.54
N HIS A 94 10.11 5.91 3.80
CA HIS A 94 10.72 7.19 4.19
C HIS A 94 10.07 7.75 5.47
N PRO A 95 10.81 7.92 6.58
CA PRO A 95 10.21 8.42 7.82
C PRO A 95 9.84 9.90 7.72
N ASN A 96 8.63 10.21 8.16
CA ASN A 96 8.15 11.59 8.30
C ASN A 96 6.92 11.61 9.22
N ASP A 97 6.31 12.77 9.38
CA ASP A 97 5.16 12.94 10.27
C ASP A 97 3.93 12.14 9.84
N SER A 98 3.81 11.80 8.56
CA SER A 98 2.67 11.01 8.07
C SER A 98 2.61 9.62 8.68
N MET A 99 3.72 9.09 9.19
CA MET A 99 3.71 7.81 9.87
C MET A 99 2.96 7.86 11.21
N ARG A 100 2.76 9.04 11.78
CA ARG A 100 2.14 9.25 13.10
C ARG A 100 0.88 10.11 13.05
N SER A 101 0.72 10.94 12.01
CA SER A 101 -0.39 11.88 11.91
C SER A 101 -1.63 11.20 11.36
N GLU A 102 -2.73 11.93 11.36
CA GLU A 102 -3.98 11.45 10.78
C GLU A 102 -3.85 11.27 9.27
N LEU A 103 -4.34 10.16 8.76
CA LEU A 103 -4.33 9.83 7.34
C LEU A 103 -5.75 9.65 6.80
N PRO A 104 -6.02 9.97 5.52
CA PRO A 104 -5.05 10.44 4.52
C PRO A 104 -4.60 11.87 4.78
N ASP A 105 -3.40 12.23 4.34
CA ASP A 105 -2.89 13.59 4.39
C ASP A 105 -2.44 14.06 3.00
N ARG A 106 -1.76 15.21 2.92
CA ARG A 106 -1.33 15.77 1.63
C ARG A 106 -0.36 14.89 0.86
N SER A 107 0.38 14.02 1.54
CA SER A 107 1.32 13.10 0.89
C SER A 107 0.67 11.82 0.41
N THR A 108 -0.56 11.53 0.80
CA THR A 108 -1.24 10.30 0.42
C THR A 108 -1.60 10.30 -1.05
N ARG A 109 -1.09 9.32 -1.79
CA ARG A 109 -1.31 9.18 -3.24
C ARG A 109 -2.33 8.11 -3.57
N VAL A 110 -2.36 7.03 -2.80
CA VAL A 110 -3.33 5.95 -2.97
C VAL A 110 -3.77 5.50 -1.58
N ALA A 111 -5.06 5.28 -1.41
CA ALA A 111 -5.63 4.74 -0.18
C ALA A 111 -6.43 3.49 -0.50
N PHE A 112 -6.17 2.42 0.23
CA PHE A 112 -6.91 1.16 0.13
C PHE A 112 -7.74 0.98 1.39
N ARG A 113 -9.01 0.69 1.22
CA ARG A 113 -9.88 0.28 2.32
C ARG A 113 -10.01 -1.24 2.29
N LEU A 114 -9.93 -1.85 3.46
CA LEU A 114 -10.05 -3.29 3.63
C LEU A 114 -11.38 -3.63 4.30
N ALA A 115 -11.93 -4.78 3.98
CA ALA A 115 -13.25 -5.18 4.48
C ALA A 115 -13.31 -5.27 6.01
N SER A 116 -12.17 -5.49 6.66
CA SER A 116 -12.07 -5.54 8.13
C SER A 116 -12.22 -4.18 8.80
N GLY A 117 -12.15 -3.08 8.05
CA GLY A 117 -12.05 -1.73 8.58
C GLY A 117 -10.63 -1.20 8.65
N ASP A 118 -9.64 -2.05 8.44
CA ASP A 118 -8.24 -1.61 8.31
C ASP A 118 -8.09 -0.79 7.02
N GLN A 119 -7.10 0.11 7.02
CA GLN A 119 -6.80 0.94 5.85
C GLN A 119 -5.31 0.91 5.57
N LEU A 120 -4.95 0.98 4.29
CA LEU A 120 -3.55 1.06 3.89
C LEU A 120 -3.35 2.28 3.01
N PHE A 121 -2.31 3.06 3.33
CA PHE A 121 -2.00 4.30 2.64
C PHE A 121 -0.62 4.22 2.00
N PHE A 122 -0.56 4.57 0.72
CA PHE A 122 0.69 4.80 0.03
C PHE A 122 0.93 6.31 -0.03
N ASN A 123 1.93 6.78 0.71
CA ASN A 123 2.27 8.20 0.80
C ASN A 123 3.57 8.48 0.06
N ASP A 124 3.66 9.63 -0.58
CA ASP A 124 4.90 10.07 -1.23
C ASP A 124 4.89 11.59 -1.38
N GLN A 125 5.68 12.27 -0.56
CA GLN A 125 5.75 13.73 -0.57
C GLN A 125 6.24 14.27 -1.91
N ARG A 126 7.14 13.56 -2.57
CA ARG A 126 7.77 14.01 -3.83
C ARG A 126 7.12 13.40 -5.06
N LYS A 127 6.13 12.53 -4.88
CA LYS A 127 5.38 11.88 -5.97
C LYS A 127 6.26 11.03 -6.90
N PHE A 128 7.33 10.43 -6.37
CA PHE A 128 8.22 9.55 -7.14
C PHE A 128 7.83 8.08 -7.07
N GLY A 129 7.20 7.63 -5.98
CA GLY A 129 6.81 6.25 -5.78
C GLY A 129 5.55 5.85 -6.57
N TRP A 130 5.34 4.53 -6.70
CA TRP A 130 4.16 3.98 -7.39
C TRP A 130 3.82 2.56 -6.93
#